data_faa77ba4425e7409132bbb01c733f591
#
_entry.id   faa77ba4425e7409132bbb01c733f591
#
_cell.length_a   1.000
_cell.length_b   1.000
_cell.length_c   1.000
_cell.angle_alpha   90.00
_cell.angle_beta   90.00
_cell.angle_gamma   90.00
#
_symmetry.space_group_name_H-M   'P 1'
#
loop_
_entity.id
_entity.type
_entity.pdbx_description
1 polymer ?
#
loop_
_entity_poly.entity_id
_entity_poly.type
_entity_poly.pdbx_seq_one_letter_code
_entity_poly.pdbx_strand_id
1 'polypeptide(L)'
;MNKPRDTQPGPGRRFSWGRHEPALAVPRLLAARWLWLAIMTTIVVLFFVHIPAAARRHPLLSSLGDQFHVGMMAVVMLLLYWRGPLRGRLWLSVAATVLAGALVEIVQPYFGRTGQVKDFLLDLVGISATVGLILWRGHHRRRGLVLMVVTLLSIPAQLYRVPGIVAGAYRMQKTFPVVADFENGLEHWLWEKNSNPNLVFTHVPDGPAGGPTTVMRVSGGPPDHWPGVKLRHFPHDWSGYRALAFDVRVLSSGTDTIPMGIRLEDYPGKRKNIYARASFGAWDKWHTEQVELSGLAMSDKSRNLDTADMDLILFYLPRPPRTVVYEFDNVRLIK
;
A
#
# COMPACT_ATOMS: atom_id res chain seq x y z
N MET A 1 65.37 -56.13 5.23
CA MET A 1 63.96 -56.55 5.36
C MET A 1 63.20 -55.53 6.21
N ASN A 2 62.59 -54.56 5.57
CA ASN A 2 61.78 -53.52 6.24
C ASN A 2 60.32 -53.90 6.07
N LYS A 3 59.61 -54.14 7.18
CA LYS A 3 58.12 -54.29 7.21
C LYS A 3 57.41 -52.98 6.96
N PRO A 4 56.40 -52.93 6.12
CA PRO A 4 55.53 -51.68 5.96
C PRO A 4 54.68 -51.53 7.21
N ARG A 5 54.57 -50.24 7.66
CA ARG A 5 53.66 -49.82 8.71
C ARG A 5 52.24 -49.72 8.11
N ASP A 6 51.33 -50.52 8.68
CA ASP A 6 49.87 -50.37 8.46
C ASP A 6 49.44 -49.05 8.98
N THR A 7 49.01 -48.17 8.08
CA THR A 7 48.28 -46.94 8.42
C THR A 7 46.79 -47.28 8.59
N GLN A 8 46.35 -47.42 9.84
CA GLN A 8 44.93 -47.50 10.15
C GLN A 8 44.22 -46.19 9.73
N PRO A 9 43.05 -46.25 9.06
CA PRO A 9 42.24 -45.07 8.80
C PRO A 9 41.68 -44.56 10.12
N GLY A 10 41.95 -43.29 10.41
CA GLY A 10 41.47 -42.61 11.60
C GLY A 10 39.91 -42.56 11.65
N PRO A 11 39.33 -42.56 12.87
CA PRO A 11 37.88 -42.58 13.03
C PRO A 11 37.26 -41.40 12.32
N GLY A 12 36.38 -41.70 11.37
CA GLY A 12 35.61 -40.71 10.61
C GLY A 12 34.97 -39.70 11.57
N ARG A 13 35.31 -38.42 11.39
CA ARG A 13 34.64 -37.31 12.10
C ARG A 13 33.16 -37.41 11.78
N ARG A 14 32.37 -38.04 12.66
CA ARG A 14 30.93 -37.89 12.68
C ARG A 14 30.66 -36.39 12.84
N PHE A 15 30.16 -35.80 11.79
CA PHE A 15 29.63 -34.43 11.79
C PHE A 15 28.46 -34.39 12.79
N SER A 16 28.79 -34.24 14.07
CA SER A 16 27.77 -33.91 15.06
C SER A 16 27.30 -32.48 14.75
N TRP A 17 26.10 -32.37 14.27
CA TRP A 17 25.38 -31.09 14.30
C TRP A 17 25.27 -30.72 15.77
N GLY A 18 26.34 -30.13 16.30
CA GLY A 18 26.44 -29.72 17.67
C GLY A 18 25.32 -28.75 17.96
N ARG A 19 24.48 -29.09 18.89
CA ARG A 19 23.51 -28.24 19.56
C ARG A 19 24.26 -27.15 20.36
N HIS A 20 25.03 -26.30 19.70
CA HIS A 20 25.49 -25.06 20.30
C HIS A 20 24.41 -24.02 20.05
N GLU A 21 23.44 -24.01 20.97
CA GLU A 21 22.54 -22.87 21.11
C GLU A 21 23.39 -21.65 21.44
N PRO A 22 23.35 -20.57 20.62
CA PRO A 22 23.76 -19.29 21.14
C PRO A 22 22.75 -18.93 22.22
N ALA A 23 23.16 -18.98 23.47
CA ALA A 23 22.37 -18.54 24.61
C ALA A 23 22.15 -17.03 24.50
N LEU A 24 21.16 -16.65 23.69
CA LEU A 24 20.58 -15.31 23.81
C LEU A 24 19.88 -15.29 25.17
N ALA A 25 20.34 -14.41 26.05
CA ALA A 25 19.66 -14.12 27.30
C ALA A 25 18.32 -13.45 26.98
N VAL A 26 17.33 -14.24 26.60
CA VAL A 26 15.93 -13.76 26.48
C VAL A 26 15.43 -13.56 27.88
N PRO A 27 14.83 -12.40 28.20
CA PRO A 27 14.29 -12.15 29.53
C PRO A 27 13.44 -13.33 30.02
N ARG A 28 13.61 -13.72 31.29
CA ARG A 28 12.89 -14.86 31.91
C ARG A 28 11.37 -14.82 31.71
N LEU A 29 10.80 -13.60 31.55
CA LEU A 29 9.38 -13.36 31.26
C LEU A 29 8.89 -14.01 29.94
N LEU A 30 9.72 -14.06 28.90
CA LEU A 30 9.36 -14.73 27.62
C LEU A 30 9.47 -16.26 27.71
N ALA A 31 9.98 -16.80 28.81
CA ALA A 31 10.01 -18.24 29.05
C ALA A 31 8.65 -18.83 29.43
N ALA A 32 7.71 -18.01 29.91
CA ALA A 32 6.38 -18.46 30.29
C ALA A 32 5.56 -18.86 29.02
N ARG A 33 5.06 -20.10 28.99
CA ARG A 33 4.23 -20.62 27.88
C ARG A 33 3.01 -19.73 27.61
N TRP A 34 2.39 -19.22 28.66
CA TRP A 34 1.23 -18.34 28.58
C TRP A 34 1.53 -17.00 27.91
N LEU A 35 2.69 -16.41 28.21
CA LEU A 35 3.09 -15.16 27.56
C LEU A 35 3.34 -15.37 26.07
N TRP A 36 3.96 -16.49 25.67
CA TRP A 36 4.12 -16.86 24.28
C TRP A 36 2.79 -17.00 23.55
N LEU A 37 1.83 -17.74 24.15
CA LEU A 37 0.49 -17.88 23.60
C LEU A 37 -0.24 -16.54 23.49
N ALA A 38 -0.16 -15.71 24.53
CA ALA A 38 -0.79 -14.39 24.52
C ALA A 38 -0.22 -13.50 23.39
N ILE A 39 1.10 -13.48 23.20
CA ILE A 39 1.73 -12.72 22.11
C ILE A 39 1.28 -13.25 20.74
N MET A 40 1.31 -14.56 20.55
CA MET A 40 0.89 -15.18 19.27
C MET A 40 -0.59 -14.89 18.97
N THR A 41 -1.47 -15.04 19.98
CA THR A 41 -2.89 -14.71 19.83
C THR A 41 -3.10 -13.24 19.51
N THR A 42 -2.39 -12.33 20.19
CA THR A 42 -2.44 -10.89 19.92
C THR A 42 -2.02 -10.59 18.49
N ILE A 43 -0.91 -11.17 18.02
CA ILE A 43 -0.45 -10.99 16.64
C ILE A 43 -1.50 -11.48 15.64
N VAL A 44 -2.06 -12.67 15.84
CA VAL A 44 -3.12 -13.22 14.98
C VAL A 44 -4.33 -12.28 14.96
N VAL A 45 -4.80 -11.81 16.12
CA VAL A 45 -5.91 -10.87 16.19
C VAL A 45 -5.61 -9.57 15.44
N LEU A 46 -4.39 -9.02 15.56
CA LEU A 46 -4.00 -7.79 14.87
C LEU A 46 -4.07 -7.88 13.35
N PHE A 47 -3.88 -9.07 12.75
CA PHE A 47 -4.06 -9.27 11.31
C PHE A 47 -5.51 -9.08 10.85
N PHE A 48 -6.49 -9.25 11.74
CA PHE A 48 -7.92 -9.19 11.42
C PHE A 48 -8.61 -7.92 11.98
N VAL A 49 -7.95 -7.17 12.86
CA VAL A 49 -8.51 -5.92 13.40
C VAL A 49 -8.59 -4.86 12.30
N HIS A 50 -9.74 -4.21 12.22
CA HIS A 50 -9.92 -3.07 11.34
C HIS A 50 -9.15 -1.86 11.87
N ILE A 51 -8.32 -1.28 11.02
CA ILE A 51 -7.62 -0.04 11.34
C ILE A 51 -8.66 1.10 11.46
N PRO A 52 -8.70 1.86 12.55
CA PRO A 52 -9.63 2.98 12.71
C PRO A 52 -9.52 4.00 11.55
N ALA A 53 -10.64 4.64 11.22
CA ALA A 53 -10.70 5.63 10.13
C ALA A 53 -9.63 6.72 10.27
N ALA A 54 -9.50 7.28 11.47
CA ALA A 54 -8.53 8.33 11.76
C ALA A 54 -7.09 7.90 11.45
N ALA A 55 -6.72 6.65 11.77
CA ALA A 55 -5.38 6.14 11.46
C ALA A 55 -5.17 5.90 9.95
N ARG A 56 -6.21 5.46 9.22
CA ARG A 56 -6.13 5.28 7.76
C ARG A 56 -6.03 6.59 6.99
N ARG A 57 -6.65 7.65 7.50
CA ARG A 57 -6.62 8.99 6.91
C ARG A 57 -5.32 9.71 7.16
N HIS A 58 -4.62 9.39 8.25
CA HIS A 58 -3.34 10.01 8.53
C HIS A 58 -2.30 9.51 7.51
N PRO A 59 -1.72 10.37 6.66
CA PRO A 59 -0.88 9.95 5.54
C PRO A 59 0.34 9.13 5.98
N LEU A 60 0.94 9.45 7.12
CA LEU A 60 2.05 8.68 7.68
C LEU A 60 1.58 7.29 8.16
N LEU A 61 0.48 7.21 8.92
CA LEU A 61 0.01 5.93 9.48
C LEU A 61 -0.51 4.99 8.39
N SER A 62 -1.19 5.50 7.37
CA SER A 62 -1.63 4.70 6.23
C SER A 62 -0.44 4.15 5.43
N SER A 63 0.58 4.98 5.20
CA SER A 63 1.78 4.59 4.45
C SER A 63 2.67 3.60 5.21
N LEU A 64 2.71 3.69 6.55
CA LEU A 64 3.44 2.75 7.41
C LEU A 64 2.63 1.50 7.74
N GLY A 65 1.32 1.51 7.51
CA GLY A 65 0.44 0.40 7.85
C GLY A 65 0.88 -0.93 7.25
N ASP A 66 1.32 -0.92 6.01
CA ASP A 66 1.82 -2.10 5.32
C ASP A 66 3.09 -2.67 5.98
N GLN A 67 3.93 -1.82 6.59
CA GLN A 67 5.17 -2.25 7.24
C GLN A 67 4.94 -3.06 8.54
N PHE A 68 3.72 -3.01 9.09
CA PHE A 68 3.37 -3.88 10.22
C PHE A 68 3.49 -5.36 9.87
N HIS A 69 3.21 -5.76 8.62
CA HIS A 69 3.40 -7.12 8.13
C HIS A 69 4.85 -7.59 8.32
N VAL A 70 5.82 -6.76 7.95
CA VAL A 70 7.26 -7.06 8.12
C VAL A 70 7.59 -7.33 9.59
N GLY A 71 7.17 -6.42 10.48
CA GLY A 71 7.44 -6.54 11.92
C GLY A 71 6.75 -7.74 12.55
N MET A 72 5.47 -7.93 12.26
CA MET A 72 4.68 -9.03 12.82
C MET A 72 5.22 -10.39 12.39
N MET A 73 5.52 -10.60 11.10
CA MET A 73 6.06 -11.88 10.64
C MET A 73 7.49 -12.13 11.11
N ALA A 74 8.30 -11.08 11.29
CA ALA A 74 9.58 -11.23 11.96
C ALA A 74 9.44 -11.75 13.40
N VAL A 75 8.50 -11.21 14.16
CA VAL A 75 8.22 -11.65 15.54
C VAL A 75 7.66 -13.06 15.57
N VAL A 76 6.71 -13.41 14.71
CA VAL A 76 6.16 -14.79 14.59
C VAL A 76 7.27 -15.79 14.33
N MET A 77 8.13 -15.50 13.34
CA MET A 77 9.25 -16.35 12.98
C MET A 77 10.23 -16.54 14.16
N LEU A 78 10.59 -15.44 14.87
CA LEU A 78 11.46 -15.50 16.03
C LEU A 78 10.85 -16.32 17.17
N LEU A 79 9.58 -16.14 17.45
CA LEU A 79 8.88 -16.86 18.52
C LEU A 79 8.81 -18.36 18.21
N LEU A 80 8.47 -18.75 16.99
CA LEU A 80 8.43 -20.15 16.57
C LEU A 80 9.81 -20.81 16.69
N TYR A 81 10.86 -20.10 16.25
CA TYR A 81 12.23 -20.63 16.25
C TYR A 81 12.85 -20.70 17.65
N TRP A 82 12.64 -19.70 18.51
CA TRP A 82 13.34 -19.63 19.80
C TRP A 82 12.57 -20.26 20.95
N ARG A 83 11.25 -20.15 20.98
CA ARG A 83 10.42 -20.56 22.13
C ARG A 83 9.25 -21.45 21.76
N GLY A 84 8.84 -21.47 20.50
CA GLY A 84 7.69 -22.21 20.03
C GLY A 84 7.95 -23.71 19.85
N PRO A 85 6.97 -24.41 19.28
CA PRO A 85 7.04 -25.86 19.04
C PRO A 85 8.10 -26.26 18.02
N LEU A 86 8.61 -25.30 17.23
CA LEU A 86 9.62 -25.50 16.19
C LEU A 86 11.03 -25.07 16.63
N ARG A 87 11.25 -24.96 17.93
CA ARG A 87 12.51 -24.50 18.52
C ARG A 87 13.75 -25.16 17.87
N GLY A 88 14.69 -24.31 17.39
CA GLY A 88 15.92 -24.72 16.74
C GLY A 88 15.77 -25.33 15.34
N ARG A 89 14.52 -25.44 14.82
CA ARG A 89 14.24 -25.99 13.50
C ARG A 89 13.99 -24.87 12.49
N LEU A 90 15.07 -24.23 12.01
CA LEU A 90 14.98 -23.00 11.20
C LEU A 90 14.03 -23.16 9.99
N TRP A 91 14.25 -24.18 9.15
CA TRP A 91 13.48 -24.34 7.91
C TRP A 91 12.01 -24.70 8.14
N LEU A 92 11.71 -25.45 9.21
CA LEU A 92 10.33 -25.71 9.60
C LEU A 92 9.64 -24.44 10.11
N SER A 93 10.38 -23.59 10.86
CA SER A 93 9.84 -22.29 11.28
C SER A 93 9.59 -21.37 10.10
N VAL A 94 10.50 -21.34 9.11
CA VAL A 94 10.30 -20.61 7.85
C VAL A 94 9.04 -21.10 7.14
N ALA A 95 8.94 -22.40 6.88
CA ALA A 95 7.80 -22.98 6.17
C ALA A 95 6.48 -22.70 6.89
N ALA A 96 6.44 -22.88 8.22
CA ALA A 96 5.25 -22.61 9.01
C ALA A 96 4.85 -21.13 8.97
N THR A 97 5.82 -20.19 9.04
CA THR A 97 5.53 -18.76 9.00
C THR A 97 5.08 -18.31 7.61
N VAL A 98 5.68 -18.83 6.53
CA VAL A 98 5.26 -18.55 5.15
C VAL A 98 3.83 -19.06 4.91
N LEU A 99 3.52 -20.28 5.35
CA LEU A 99 2.17 -20.84 5.24
C LEU A 99 1.16 -20.04 6.06
N ALA A 100 1.54 -19.58 7.25
CA ALA A 100 0.68 -18.73 8.07
C ALA A 100 0.39 -17.38 7.38
N GLY A 101 1.41 -16.72 6.79
CA GLY A 101 1.23 -15.49 6.01
C GLY A 101 0.29 -15.70 4.82
N ALA A 102 0.52 -16.74 4.02
CA ALA A 102 -0.37 -17.06 2.89
C ALA A 102 -1.81 -17.34 3.35
N LEU A 103 -1.99 -18.05 4.46
CA LEU A 103 -3.31 -18.33 5.02
C LEU A 103 -4.02 -17.04 5.49
N VAL A 104 -3.29 -16.12 6.11
CA VAL A 104 -3.82 -14.81 6.53
C VAL A 104 -4.38 -14.08 5.32
N GLU A 105 -3.65 -13.99 4.20
CA GLU A 105 -4.11 -13.32 2.98
C GLU A 105 -5.35 -13.96 2.37
N ILE A 106 -5.47 -15.31 2.43
CA ILE A 106 -6.65 -16.04 1.94
C ILE A 106 -7.87 -15.79 2.84
N VAL A 107 -7.66 -15.64 4.15
CA VAL A 107 -8.74 -15.53 5.14
C VAL A 107 -9.21 -14.08 5.34
N GLN A 108 -8.35 -13.09 5.15
CA GLN A 108 -8.66 -11.66 5.34
C GLN A 108 -9.93 -11.18 4.60
N PRO A 109 -10.24 -11.60 3.35
CA PRO A 109 -11.47 -11.20 2.67
C PRO A 109 -12.75 -11.55 3.42
N TYR A 110 -12.79 -12.65 4.16
CA TYR A 110 -13.94 -13.03 4.97
C TYR A 110 -14.18 -12.12 6.18
N PHE A 111 -13.19 -11.33 6.55
CA PHE A 111 -13.26 -10.33 7.62
C PHE A 111 -13.34 -8.89 7.10
N GLY A 112 -13.71 -8.70 5.82
CA GLY A 112 -13.89 -7.37 5.21
C GLY A 112 -12.59 -6.61 4.95
N ARG A 113 -11.45 -7.32 4.88
CA ARG A 113 -10.17 -6.79 4.39
C ARG A 113 -9.88 -7.35 2.99
N THR A 114 -9.02 -6.70 2.24
CA THR A 114 -8.55 -7.22 0.95
C THR A 114 -7.22 -7.92 1.16
N GLY A 115 -7.16 -9.23 0.91
CA GLY A 115 -5.88 -9.94 0.81
C GLY A 115 -5.09 -9.42 -0.38
N GLN A 116 -3.81 -9.12 -0.20
CA GLN A 116 -2.97 -8.54 -1.24
C GLN A 116 -1.65 -9.30 -1.36
N VAL A 117 -1.29 -9.65 -2.60
CA VAL A 117 0.04 -10.26 -2.87
C VAL A 117 1.18 -9.38 -2.33
N LYS A 118 1.00 -8.05 -2.32
CA LYS A 118 1.96 -7.12 -1.74
C LYS A 118 2.21 -7.40 -0.25
N ASP A 119 1.15 -7.64 0.53
CA ASP A 119 1.25 -7.89 1.97
C ASP A 119 1.98 -9.20 2.25
N PHE A 120 1.70 -10.25 1.46
CA PHE A 120 2.47 -11.49 1.50
C PHE A 120 3.96 -11.29 1.17
N LEU A 121 4.30 -10.43 0.20
CA LEU A 121 5.70 -10.12 -0.09
C LEU A 121 6.39 -9.38 1.08
N LEU A 122 5.66 -8.52 1.79
CA LEU A 122 6.14 -7.87 3.02
C LEU A 122 6.37 -8.88 4.15
N ASP A 123 5.51 -9.88 4.28
CA ASP A 123 5.70 -10.99 5.21
C ASP A 123 7.02 -11.72 4.93
N LEU A 124 7.34 -12.00 3.65
CA LEU A 124 8.60 -12.61 3.26
C LEU A 124 9.82 -11.74 3.60
N VAL A 125 9.70 -10.41 3.55
CA VAL A 125 10.74 -9.48 3.98
C VAL A 125 11.02 -9.67 5.48
N GLY A 126 10.00 -9.71 6.33
CA GLY A 126 10.12 -9.93 7.77
C GLY A 126 10.76 -11.29 8.10
N ILE A 127 10.31 -12.36 7.44
CA ILE A 127 10.86 -13.71 7.59
C ILE A 127 12.34 -13.73 7.18
N SER A 128 12.67 -13.14 6.02
CA SER A 128 14.05 -13.14 5.49
C SER A 128 15.02 -12.35 6.38
N ALA A 129 14.59 -11.21 6.91
CA ALA A 129 15.37 -10.44 7.89
C ALA A 129 15.70 -11.29 9.13
N THR A 130 14.69 -12.02 9.63
CA THR A 130 14.84 -12.90 10.79
C THR A 130 15.76 -14.08 10.50
N VAL A 131 15.62 -14.73 9.34
CA VAL A 131 16.56 -15.79 8.90
C VAL A 131 17.97 -15.23 8.83
N GLY A 132 18.15 -14.05 8.23
CA GLY A 132 19.44 -13.37 8.18
C GLY A 132 20.04 -13.16 9.57
N LEU A 133 19.26 -12.69 10.53
CA LEU A 133 19.68 -12.48 11.92
C LEU A 133 20.12 -13.79 12.60
N ILE A 134 19.34 -14.86 12.41
CA ILE A 134 19.65 -16.18 12.99
C ILE A 134 20.95 -16.74 12.40
N LEU A 135 21.10 -16.70 11.08
CA LEU A 135 22.31 -17.16 10.37
C LEU A 135 23.54 -16.32 10.74
N TRP A 136 23.37 -15.00 10.89
CA TRP A 136 24.45 -14.09 11.29
C TRP A 136 24.97 -14.39 12.69
N ARG A 137 24.10 -14.76 13.61
CA ARG A 137 24.50 -15.17 14.97
C ARG A 137 25.03 -16.60 15.05
N GLY A 138 24.78 -17.41 14.03
CA GLY A 138 25.25 -18.80 13.92
C GLY A 138 26.56 -18.94 13.13
N HIS A 139 26.76 -20.13 12.55
CA HIS A 139 27.97 -20.48 11.81
C HIS A 139 28.07 -19.82 10.41
N HIS A 140 26.97 -19.34 9.86
CA HIS A 140 26.90 -18.72 8.52
C HIS A 140 26.92 -17.19 8.55
N ARG A 141 27.78 -16.61 9.37
CA ARG A 141 27.80 -15.19 9.70
C ARG A 141 27.78 -14.24 8.50
N ARG A 142 28.60 -14.49 7.48
CA ARG A 142 28.65 -13.65 6.27
C ARG A 142 27.35 -13.71 5.48
N ARG A 143 26.83 -14.93 5.24
CA ARG A 143 25.57 -15.12 4.49
C ARG A 143 24.39 -14.51 5.24
N GLY A 144 24.34 -14.68 6.55
CA GLY A 144 23.31 -14.08 7.40
C GLY A 144 23.35 -12.56 7.37
N LEU A 145 24.53 -11.95 7.46
CA LEU A 145 24.70 -10.51 7.37
C LEU A 145 24.24 -9.96 6.00
N VAL A 146 24.68 -10.59 4.91
CA VAL A 146 24.28 -10.17 3.56
C VAL A 146 22.76 -10.26 3.40
N LEU A 147 22.14 -11.37 3.79
CA LEU A 147 20.67 -11.52 3.70
C LEU A 147 19.94 -10.45 4.53
N MET A 148 20.39 -10.22 5.77
CA MET A 148 19.80 -9.22 6.65
C MET A 148 19.92 -7.81 6.06
N VAL A 149 21.11 -7.42 5.57
CA VAL A 149 21.36 -6.10 4.99
C VAL A 149 20.51 -5.89 3.73
N VAL A 150 20.51 -6.84 2.79
CA VAL A 150 19.71 -6.78 1.57
C VAL A 150 18.22 -6.63 1.90
N THR A 151 17.74 -7.42 2.86
CA THR A 151 16.33 -7.36 3.28
C THR A 151 15.99 -6.02 3.95
N LEU A 152 16.85 -5.54 4.85
CA LEU A 152 16.63 -4.25 5.53
C LEU A 152 16.72 -3.06 4.56
N LEU A 153 17.58 -3.13 3.53
CA LEU A 153 17.66 -2.09 2.49
C LEU A 153 16.40 -2.06 1.59
N SER A 154 15.63 -3.14 1.54
CA SER A 154 14.35 -3.13 0.82
C SER A 154 13.28 -2.26 1.50
N ILE A 155 13.38 -2.03 2.83
CA ILE A 155 12.40 -1.21 3.58
C ILE A 155 12.42 0.25 3.14
N PRO A 156 13.56 0.98 3.10
CA PRO A 156 13.61 2.33 2.55
C PRO A 156 13.10 2.41 1.11
N ALA A 157 13.43 1.41 0.28
CA ALA A 157 12.92 1.35 -1.09
C ALA A 157 11.39 1.23 -1.18
N GLN A 158 10.73 0.66 -0.18
CA GLN A 158 9.27 0.59 -0.08
C GLN A 158 8.68 1.89 0.48
N LEU A 159 9.42 2.59 1.33
CA LEU A 159 9.00 3.82 2.00
C LEU A 159 9.36 5.10 1.25
N TYR A 160 10.01 5.01 0.07
CA TYR A 160 10.52 6.20 -0.64
C TYR A 160 9.45 7.25 -0.96
N ARG A 161 8.19 6.82 -1.14
CA ARG A 161 7.05 7.71 -1.40
C ARG A 161 6.51 8.42 -0.16
N VAL A 162 6.76 7.89 1.05
CA VAL A 162 6.13 8.36 2.28
C VAL A 162 6.44 9.83 2.57
N PRO A 163 7.68 10.31 2.48
CA PRO A 163 7.98 11.74 2.69
C PRO A 163 7.20 12.65 1.73
N GLY A 164 7.11 12.26 0.44
CA GLY A 164 6.35 13.00 -0.57
C GLY A 164 4.86 13.03 -0.25
N ILE A 165 4.26 11.90 0.12
CA ILE A 165 2.84 11.81 0.51
C ILE A 165 2.55 12.70 1.73
N VAL A 166 3.38 12.65 2.76
CA VAL A 166 3.20 13.46 3.98
C VAL A 166 3.33 14.95 3.66
N ALA A 167 4.37 15.34 2.92
CA ALA A 167 4.60 16.73 2.53
C ALA A 167 3.46 17.26 1.63
N GLY A 168 3.02 16.46 0.64
CA GLY A 168 1.91 16.81 -0.24
C GLY A 168 0.59 16.97 0.53
N ALA A 169 0.26 16.03 1.42
CA ALA A 169 -0.96 16.12 2.24
C ALA A 169 -0.93 17.35 3.17
N TYR A 170 0.21 17.66 3.78
CA TYR A 170 0.38 18.85 4.60
C TYR A 170 0.21 20.14 3.80
N ARG A 171 0.78 20.20 2.57
CA ARG A 171 0.60 21.34 1.68
C ARG A 171 -0.88 21.51 1.31
N MET A 172 -1.54 20.44 0.89
CA MET A 172 -2.96 20.48 0.52
C MET A 172 -3.84 20.99 1.65
N GLN A 173 -3.55 20.66 2.90
CA GLN A 173 -4.26 21.25 4.05
C GLN A 173 -4.13 22.78 4.12
N LYS A 174 -3.01 23.33 3.66
CA LYS A 174 -2.77 24.78 3.65
C LYS A 174 -3.41 25.49 2.46
N THR A 175 -3.50 24.81 1.32
CA THR A 175 -4.06 25.38 0.08
C THR A 175 -5.58 25.17 -0.05
N PHE A 176 -6.15 24.32 0.83
CA PHE A 176 -7.59 24.02 0.81
C PHE A 176 -8.43 25.31 0.82
N PRO A 177 -9.42 25.46 -0.08
CA PRO A 177 -10.16 24.44 -0.82
C PRO A 177 -9.58 24.03 -2.19
N VAL A 178 -8.38 24.49 -2.56
CA VAL A 178 -7.68 23.94 -3.74
C VAL A 178 -7.17 22.56 -3.38
N VAL A 179 -7.67 21.54 -4.09
CA VAL A 179 -7.32 20.13 -3.89
C VAL A 179 -6.07 19.78 -4.70
N ALA A 180 -5.95 20.30 -5.92
CA ALA A 180 -4.75 20.15 -6.73
C ALA A 180 -4.70 21.22 -7.82
N ASP A 181 -3.57 21.92 -7.94
CA ASP A 181 -3.22 22.82 -9.04
C ASP A 181 -2.04 22.30 -9.86
N PHE A 182 -1.42 21.21 -9.43
CA PHE A 182 -0.26 20.51 -10.02
C PHE A 182 1.00 21.34 -10.21
N GLU A 183 1.02 22.60 -9.79
CA GLU A 183 2.16 23.52 -9.97
C GLU A 183 3.37 23.17 -9.07
N ASN A 184 3.15 22.30 -8.10
CA ASN A 184 4.25 21.79 -7.28
C ASN A 184 4.34 20.26 -7.32
N GLY A 185 5.58 19.77 -7.36
CA GLY A 185 5.84 18.33 -7.47
C GLY A 185 5.40 17.49 -6.26
N LEU A 186 4.93 18.10 -5.15
CA LEU A 186 4.50 17.35 -3.97
C LEU A 186 3.13 16.69 -4.17
N GLU A 187 2.25 17.30 -4.97
CA GLU A 187 0.92 16.75 -5.27
C GLU A 187 1.01 15.44 -6.07
N HIS A 188 2.07 15.28 -6.86
CA HIS A 188 2.32 14.06 -7.64
C HIS A 188 2.35 12.78 -6.76
N TRP A 189 2.75 12.90 -5.50
CA TRP A 189 2.82 11.78 -4.57
C TRP A 189 1.46 11.32 -4.04
N LEU A 190 0.45 12.18 -4.12
CA LEU A 190 -0.88 11.94 -3.56
C LEU A 190 -1.79 11.17 -4.52
N TRP A 191 -1.55 11.34 -5.83
CA TRP A 191 -2.37 10.70 -6.85
C TRP A 191 -1.89 9.28 -7.14
N GLU A 192 -2.83 8.35 -7.17
CA GLU A 192 -2.59 6.95 -7.42
C GLU A 192 -3.31 6.48 -8.68
N LYS A 193 -2.73 5.53 -9.37
CA LYS A 193 -3.38 4.86 -10.49
C LYS A 193 -4.54 3.99 -10.01
N ASN A 194 -5.64 4.01 -10.75
CA ASN A 194 -6.74 3.05 -10.63
C ASN A 194 -6.71 2.17 -11.88
N SER A 195 -6.64 0.86 -11.74
CA SER A 195 -6.27 -0.06 -12.81
C SER A 195 -4.83 0.20 -13.30
N ASN A 196 -4.57 0.24 -14.59
CA ASN A 196 -3.22 0.40 -15.12
C ASN A 196 -3.07 1.56 -16.15
N PRO A 197 -3.57 2.78 -15.87
CA PRO A 197 -3.34 3.90 -16.77
C PRO A 197 -1.88 4.34 -16.74
N ASN A 198 -1.44 5.03 -17.79
CA ASN A 198 -0.22 5.83 -17.72
C ASN A 198 -0.56 7.19 -17.09
N LEU A 199 0.13 7.55 -16.03
CA LEU A 199 -0.05 8.81 -15.29
C LEU A 199 1.26 9.58 -15.34
N VAL A 200 1.21 10.80 -15.87
CA VAL A 200 2.36 11.71 -15.97
C VAL A 200 1.91 13.12 -15.59
N PHE A 201 2.79 13.86 -14.93
CA PHE A 201 2.62 15.29 -14.69
C PHE A 201 3.50 16.02 -15.68
N THR A 202 2.91 16.91 -16.48
CA THR A 202 3.59 17.53 -17.60
C THR A 202 3.28 19.02 -17.68
N HIS A 203 4.28 19.80 -18.05
CA HIS A 203 4.10 21.22 -18.35
C HIS A 203 3.54 21.40 -19.76
N VAL A 204 2.47 22.17 -19.89
CA VAL A 204 1.81 22.48 -21.17
C VAL A 204 1.79 23.99 -21.39
N PRO A 205 1.96 24.46 -22.63
CA PRO A 205 1.96 25.90 -22.93
C PRO A 205 0.55 26.52 -22.94
N ASP A 206 -0.48 25.70 -23.06
CA ASP A 206 -1.88 26.06 -23.30
C ASP A 206 -2.82 25.52 -22.21
N GLY A 207 -2.58 25.89 -20.98
CA GLY A 207 -3.42 25.50 -19.84
C GLY A 207 -4.82 26.13 -19.85
N PRO A 208 -5.67 25.80 -18.84
CA PRO A 208 -7.05 26.28 -18.76
C PRO A 208 -7.19 27.80 -18.77
N ALA A 209 -6.25 28.51 -18.19
CA ALA A 209 -6.21 29.99 -18.16
C ALA A 209 -5.60 30.62 -19.43
N GLY A 210 -5.28 29.83 -20.44
CA GLY A 210 -4.65 30.31 -21.68
C GLY A 210 -3.15 30.55 -21.62
N GLY A 211 -2.49 30.16 -20.53
CA GLY A 211 -1.05 30.27 -20.31
C GLY A 211 -0.40 28.94 -19.97
N PRO A 212 0.94 28.92 -19.79
CA PRO A 212 1.65 27.72 -19.42
C PRO A 212 1.31 27.29 -17.99
N THR A 213 1.12 25.98 -17.79
CA THR A 213 0.76 25.36 -16.49
C THR A 213 1.25 23.93 -16.45
N THR A 214 1.31 23.35 -15.26
CA THR A 214 1.54 21.91 -15.08
C THR A 214 0.20 21.20 -14.92
N VAL A 215 0.00 20.14 -15.67
CA VAL A 215 -1.26 19.37 -15.66
C VAL A 215 -1.00 17.91 -15.32
N MET A 216 -2.02 17.25 -14.80
CA MET A 216 -2.04 15.79 -14.69
C MET A 216 -2.57 15.19 -15.98
N ARG A 217 -1.68 14.52 -16.74
CA ARG A 217 -2.03 13.81 -17.98
C ARG A 217 -2.20 12.32 -17.67
N VAL A 218 -3.31 11.77 -18.10
CA VAL A 218 -3.67 10.37 -17.89
C VAL A 218 -3.98 9.74 -19.24
N SER A 219 -3.42 8.55 -19.49
CA SER A 219 -3.70 7.76 -20.68
C SER A 219 -4.19 6.39 -20.28
N GLY A 220 -5.36 5.99 -20.75
CA GLY A 220 -5.97 4.70 -20.43
C GLY A 220 -6.83 4.16 -21.55
N GLY A 221 -6.91 2.83 -21.65
CA GLY A 221 -7.66 2.14 -22.70
C GLY A 221 -7.67 0.64 -22.49
N PRO A 222 -8.15 -0.14 -23.48
CA PRO A 222 -8.18 -1.59 -23.39
C PRO A 222 -6.80 -2.18 -23.06
N PRO A 223 -6.73 -3.28 -22.28
CA PRO A 223 -7.86 -4.08 -21.77
C PRO A 223 -8.52 -3.55 -20.49
N ASP A 224 -8.10 -2.40 -19.96
CA ASP A 224 -8.65 -1.86 -18.72
C ASP A 224 -10.09 -1.36 -18.90
N HIS A 225 -10.97 -1.78 -17.99
CA HIS A 225 -12.37 -1.38 -18.06
C HIS A 225 -12.65 -0.02 -17.39
N TRP A 226 -11.82 0.37 -16.42
CA TRP A 226 -12.00 1.57 -15.60
C TRP A 226 -10.67 2.27 -15.34
N PRO A 227 -9.87 2.56 -16.38
CA PRO A 227 -8.60 3.26 -16.19
C PRO A 227 -8.87 4.66 -15.64
N GLY A 228 -8.10 5.05 -14.61
CA GLY A 228 -8.33 6.32 -13.94
C GLY A 228 -7.28 6.64 -12.88
N VAL A 229 -7.52 7.71 -12.15
CA VAL A 229 -6.66 8.19 -11.08
C VAL A 229 -7.47 8.52 -9.84
N LYS A 230 -6.91 8.23 -8.68
CA LYS A 230 -7.58 8.41 -7.40
C LYS A 230 -6.73 9.20 -6.41
N LEU A 231 -7.42 9.92 -5.55
CA LEU A 231 -6.86 10.70 -4.45
C LEU A 231 -7.54 10.31 -3.14
N ARG A 232 -6.75 10.11 -2.06
CA ARG A 232 -7.24 9.73 -0.73
C ARG A 232 -6.80 10.66 0.39
N HIS A 233 -5.63 11.26 0.26
CA HIS A 233 -5.05 12.09 1.31
C HIS A 233 -5.35 13.57 1.06
N PHE A 234 -6.58 13.97 1.41
CA PHE A 234 -7.08 15.34 1.31
C PHE A 234 -7.88 15.70 2.58
N PRO A 235 -8.19 16.99 2.85
CA PRO A 235 -9.10 17.36 3.93
C PRO A 235 -10.48 16.74 3.73
N HIS A 236 -10.94 15.96 4.72
CA HIS A 236 -12.11 15.08 4.57
C HIS A 236 -13.45 15.76 4.78
N ASP A 237 -13.48 16.93 5.41
CA ASP A 237 -14.71 17.70 5.65
C ASP A 237 -14.96 18.70 4.51
N TRP A 238 -15.98 18.41 3.71
CA TRP A 238 -16.45 19.23 2.59
C TRP A 238 -17.85 19.81 2.85
N SER A 239 -18.38 19.74 4.07
CA SER A 239 -19.75 20.15 4.41
C SER A 239 -20.05 21.62 4.11
N GLY A 240 -19.03 22.48 4.05
CA GLY A 240 -19.16 23.90 3.72
C GLY A 240 -19.11 24.22 2.21
N TYR A 241 -19.10 23.21 1.33
CA TYR A 241 -18.93 23.39 -0.12
C TYR A 241 -20.10 22.75 -0.88
N ARG A 242 -20.53 23.44 -1.95
CA ARG A 242 -21.65 22.95 -2.78
C ARG A 242 -21.19 22.04 -3.91
N ALA A 243 -20.01 22.29 -4.48
CA ALA A 243 -19.54 21.58 -5.67
C ALA A 243 -18.03 21.28 -5.64
N LEU A 244 -17.64 20.21 -6.32
CA LEU A 244 -16.26 19.93 -6.74
C LEU A 244 -16.12 20.39 -8.20
N ALA A 245 -15.18 21.29 -8.46
CA ALA A 245 -14.86 21.78 -9.80
C ALA A 245 -13.45 21.37 -10.21
N PHE A 246 -13.27 21.17 -11.49
CA PHE A 246 -11.97 20.86 -12.09
C PHE A 246 -11.97 21.24 -13.57
N ASP A 247 -10.80 21.55 -14.09
CA ASP A 247 -10.61 21.81 -15.51
C ASP A 247 -10.16 20.52 -16.20
N VAL A 248 -10.73 20.23 -17.37
CA VAL A 248 -10.49 18.97 -18.09
C VAL A 248 -10.47 19.18 -19.60
N ARG A 249 -9.64 18.43 -20.31
CA ARG A 249 -9.71 18.23 -21.78
C ARG A 249 -9.27 16.84 -22.19
N VAL A 250 -9.64 16.42 -23.39
CA VAL A 250 -9.23 15.16 -24.01
C VAL A 250 -8.39 15.43 -25.25
N LEU A 251 -7.16 14.87 -25.30
CA LEU A 251 -6.23 15.12 -26.40
C LEU A 251 -6.46 14.19 -27.61
N SER A 252 -7.19 13.10 -27.45
CA SER A 252 -7.33 12.03 -28.47
C SER A 252 -8.75 11.87 -29.01
N SER A 253 -9.64 12.82 -28.74
CA SER A 253 -11.05 12.72 -29.12
C SER A 253 -11.36 13.29 -30.53
N GLY A 254 -10.53 14.18 -31.04
CA GLY A 254 -10.92 15.02 -32.18
C GLY A 254 -12.10 15.90 -31.81
N THR A 255 -13.21 15.81 -32.54
CA THR A 255 -14.44 16.55 -32.24
C THR A 255 -15.41 15.80 -31.35
N ASP A 256 -15.12 14.54 -31.00
CA ASP A 256 -16.02 13.70 -30.23
C ASP A 256 -15.93 14.00 -28.73
N THR A 257 -17.07 14.02 -28.08
CA THR A 257 -17.16 14.07 -26.63
C THR A 257 -16.92 12.70 -26.05
N ILE A 258 -15.95 12.58 -25.14
CA ILE A 258 -15.64 11.33 -24.46
C ILE A 258 -16.35 11.30 -23.11
N PRO A 259 -17.17 10.27 -22.83
CA PRO A 259 -17.80 10.13 -21.53
C PRO A 259 -16.74 9.82 -20.46
N MET A 260 -16.75 10.57 -19.38
CA MET A 260 -15.91 10.39 -18.23
C MET A 260 -16.75 10.25 -16.97
N GLY A 261 -16.20 9.66 -15.93
CA GLY A 261 -16.87 9.51 -14.65
C GLY A 261 -16.01 9.98 -13.49
N ILE A 262 -16.71 10.47 -12.49
CA ILE A 262 -16.12 10.68 -11.16
C ILE A 262 -16.86 9.81 -10.15
N ARG A 263 -16.10 9.15 -9.29
CA ARG A 263 -16.58 8.39 -8.14
C ARG A 263 -16.11 9.09 -6.88
N LEU A 264 -17.06 9.37 -6.01
CA LEU A 264 -16.83 9.96 -4.70
C LEU A 264 -17.22 8.93 -3.63
N GLU A 265 -16.35 8.73 -2.66
CA GLU A 265 -16.63 7.85 -1.53
C GLU A 265 -16.57 8.66 -0.23
N ASP A 266 -17.54 8.43 0.61
CA ASP A 266 -17.49 8.77 2.02
C ASP A 266 -17.08 7.56 2.85
N TYR A 267 -16.66 7.74 4.08
CA TYR A 267 -16.19 6.64 4.91
C TYR A 267 -17.28 5.61 5.26
N PRO A 268 -18.54 6.01 5.59
CA PRO A 268 -19.62 5.04 5.77
C PRO A 268 -19.91 4.20 4.51
N GLY A 269 -19.84 4.83 3.34
CA GLY A 269 -20.04 4.14 2.06
C GLY A 269 -18.97 3.12 1.74
N LYS A 270 -17.72 3.47 2.01
CA LYS A 270 -16.57 2.59 1.83
C LYS A 270 -16.72 1.26 2.56
N ARG A 271 -17.22 1.28 3.80
CA ARG A 271 -17.44 0.07 4.59
C ARG A 271 -18.42 -0.90 3.94
N LYS A 272 -19.37 -0.39 3.16
CA LYS A 272 -20.42 -1.14 2.46
C LYS A 272 -20.13 -1.32 0.98
N ASN A 273 -18.99 -0.84 0.48
CA ASN A 273 -18.65 -0.76 -0.95
C ASN A 273 -19.70 -0.01 -1.78
N ILE A 274 -20.30 1.03 -1.20
CA ILE A 274 -21.20 1.96 -1.87
C ILE A 274 -20.51 3.31 -2.07
N TYR A 275 -20.89 4.02 -3.13
CA TYR A 275 -20.24 5.26 -3.55
C TYR A 275 -21.19 6.12 -4.35
N ALA A 276 -20.93 7.41 -4.43
CA ALA A 276 -21.63 8.32 -5.32
C ALA A 276 -20.89 8.41 -6.67
N ARG A 277 -21.64 8.64 -7.76
CA ARG A 277 -21.10 8.81 -9.11
C ARG A 277 -21.72 9.99 -9.80
N ALA A 278 -20.89 10.74 -10.54
CA ALA A 278 -21.35 11.66 -11.57
C ALA A 278 -20.67 11.30 -12.90
N SER A 279 -21.30 11.64 -14.01
CA SER A 279 -20.75 11.47 -15.34
C SER A 279 -20.76 12.82 -16.04
N PHE A 280 -19.73 13.07 -16.83
CA PHE A 280 -19.57 14.28 -17.61
C PHE A 280 -18.96 13.97 -18.97
N GLY A 281 -19.05 14.91 -19.91
CA GLY A 281 -18.40 14.81 -21.21
C GLY A 281 -17.13 15.63 -21.24
N ALA A 282 -16.08 15.12 -21.84
CA ALA A 282 -14.85 15.87 -22.07
C ALA A 282 -14.49 15.84 -23.57
N TRP A 283 -13.95 16.96 -24.09
CA TRP A 283 -13.57 17.13 -25.48
C TRP A 283 -12.18 17.79 -25.60
N ASP A 284 -11.79 18.16 -26.79
CA ASP A 284 -10.43 18.61 -27.11
C ASP A 284 -10.03 20.01 -26.57
N LYS A 285 -11.01 20.76 -26.05
CA LYS A 285 -10.77 22.09 -25.45
C LYS A 285 -10.88 22.05 -23.92
N TRP A 286 -10.10 22.88 -23.27
CA TRP A 286 -10.24 23.08 -21.83
C TRP A 286 -11.64 23.61 -21.50
N HIS A 287 -12.24 23.00 -20.51
CA HIS A 287 -13.50 23.47 -19.90
C HIS A 287 -13.53 23.07 -18.44
N THR A 288 -14.31 23.83 -17.68
CA THR A 288 -14.51 23.57 -16.25
C THR A 288 -15.76 22.73 -16.07
N GLU A 289 -15.59 21.56 -15.46
CA GLU A 289 -16.69 20.73 -14.99
C GLU A 289 -16.98 21.01 -13.52
N GLN A 290 -18.25 20.92 -13.13
CA GLN A 290 -18.71 21.06 -11.75
C GLN A 290 -19.61 19.89 -11.38
N VAL A 291 -19.30 19.24 -10.30
CA VAL A 291 -20.10 18.15 -9.73
C VAL A 291 -20.73 18.67 -8.44
N GLU A 292 -22.04 18.87 -8.46
CA GLU A 292 -22.80 19.25 -7.27
C GLU A 292 -22.72 18.14 -6.23
N LEU A 293 -22.32 18.50 -5.01
CA LEU A 293 -22.17 17.57 -3.90
C LEU A 293 -23.49 17.37 -3.15
N SER A 294 -24.30 18.44 -3.12
CA SER A 294 -25.60 18.42 -2.45
C SER A 294 -26.56 17.46 -3.15
N GLY A 295 -27.13 16.53 -2.40
CA GLY A 295 -28.12 15.59 -2.92
C GLY A 295 -27.55 14.47 -3.80
N LEU A 296 -26.22 14.35 -3.96
CA LEU A 296 -25.61 13.30 -4.75
C LEU A 296 -25.87 11.93 -4.09
N ALA A 297 -26.68 11.11 -4.75
CA ALA A 297 -27.10 9.82 -4.21
C ALA A 297 -26.01 8.78 -4.26
N MET A 298 -25.93 7.94 -3.22
CA MET A 298 -25.08 6.76 -3.21
C MET A 298 -25.59 5.71 -4.21
N SER A 299 -24.70 4.82 -4.66
CA SER A 299 -24.98 3.82 -5.71
C SER A 299 -26.12 2.86 -5.37
N ASP A 300 -26.38 2.62 -4.11
CA ASP A 300 -27.49 1.79 -3.61
C ASP A 300 -28.76 2.60 -3.33
N LYS A 301 -28.72 3.91 -3.56
CA LYS A 301 -29.81 4.88 -3.30
C LYS A 301 -30.31 4.90 -1.85
N SER A 302 -29.56 4.33 -0.91
CA SER A 302 -29.96 4.29 0.50
C SER A 302 -29.89 5.66 1.20
N ARG A 303 -29.03 6.54 0.71
CA ARG A 303 -28.78 7.88 1.26
C ARG A 303 -28.00 8.74 0.25
N ASN A 304 -27.81 9.99 0.58
CA ASN A 304 -26.89 10.87 -0.13
C ASN A 304 -25.46 10.72 0.40
N LEU A 305 -24.50 11.24 -0.39
CA LEU A 305 -23.10 11.34 -0.03
C LEU A 305 -22.94 12.17 1.25
N ASP A 306 -22.19 11.67 2.21
CA ASP A 306 -21.83 12.41 3.42
C ASP A 306 -20.58 13.24 3.17
N THR A 307 -20.79 14.51 2.88
CA THR A 307 -19.69 15.45 2.59
C THR A 307 -18.87 15.83 3.82
N ALA A 308 -19.33 15.55 5.04
CA ALA A 308 -18.55 15.77 6.25
C ALA A 308 -17.47 14.70 6.47
N ASP A 309 -17.51 13.60 5.71
CA ASP A 309 -16.66 12.45 5.96
C ASP A 309 -16.12 11.77 4.67
N MET A 310 -15.62 12.59 3.75
CA MET A 310 -15.10 12.15 2.44
C MET A 310 -13.89 11.24 2.58
N ASP A 311 -13.76 10.20 1.72
CA ASP A 311 -12.65 9.23 1.76
C ASP A 311 -11.89 9.10 0.44
N LEU A 312 -12.53 9.33 -0.71
CA LEU A 312 -11.92 9.14 -2.02
C LEU A 312 -12.52 10.00 -3.11
N ILE A 313 -11.64 10.48 -3.97
CA ILE A 313 -11.97 11.00 -5.31
C ILE A 313 -11.36 10.05 -6.33
N LEU A 314 -12.12 9.62 -7.34
CA LEU A 314 -11.62 8.80 -8.46
C LEU A 314 -12.18 9.35 -9.76
N PHE A 315 -11.31 9.84 -10.64
CA PHE A 315 -11.61 10.14 -12.03
C PHE A 315 -11.33 8.91 -12.89
N TYR A 316 -12.24 8.54 -13.79
CA TYR A 316 -12.09 7.32 -14.59
C TYR A 316 -12.77 7.41 -15.95
N LEU A 317 -12.31 6.58 -16.88
CA LEU A 317 -12.94 6.35 -18.18
C LEU A 317 -13.81 5.07 -18.09
N PRO A 318 -15.11 5.14 -18.38
CA PRO A 318 -15.98 3.98 -18.36
C PRO A 318 -15.80 3.15 -19.65
N ARG A 319 -15.10 2.02 -19.57
CA ARG A 319 -14.88 1.05 -20.65
C ARG A 319 -14.50 1.71 -21.98
N PRO A 320 -13.39 2.42 -22.05
CA PRO A 320 -13.00 3.12 -23.26
C PRO A 320 -12.74 2.10 -24.39
N PRO A 321 -13.29 2.32 -25.59
CA PRO A 321 -13.12 1.39 -26.72
C PRO A 321 -11.72 1.48 -27.34
N ARG A 322 -11.00 2.56 -27.07
CA ARG A 322 -9.63 2.84 -27.52
C ARG A 322 -8.85 3.54 -26.44
N THR A 323 -7.55 3.67 -26.61
CA THR A 323 -6.73 4.49 -25.71
C THR A 323 -7.17 5.96 -25.81
N VAL A 324 -7.48 6.55 -24.65
CA VAL A 324 -7.85 7.96 -24.50
C VAL A 324 -6.80 8.64 -23.65
N VAL A 325 -6.38 9.83 -24.07
CA VAL A 325 -5.48 10.70 -23.32
C VAL A 325 -6.26 11.93 -22.87
N TYR A 326 -6.27 12.19 -21.59
CA TYR A 326 -6.98 13.33 -21.01
C TYR A 326 -6.09 14.05 -19.99
N GLU A 327 -6.40 15.30 -19.76
CA GLU A 327 -5.68 16.18 -18.83
C GLU A 327 -6.64 16.80 -17.84
N PHE A 328 -6.17 16.94 -16.60
CA PHE A 328 -6.84 17.64 -15.52
C PHE A 328 -5.97 18.74 -14.95
N ASP A 329 -6.63 19.80 -14.49
CA ASP A 329 -6.03 20.89 -13.73
C ASP A 329 -7.05 21.50 -12.75
N ASN A 330 -6.58 22.33 -11.83
CA ASN A 330 -7.39 23.19 -10.96
C ASN A 330 -8.53 22.46 -10.23
N VAL A 331 -8.25 21.32 -9.64
CA VAL A 331 -9.22 20.57 -8.82
C VAL A 331 -9.47 21.34 -7.53
N ARG A 332 -10.72 21.81 -7.31
CA ARG A 332 -11.05 22.70 -6.19
C ARG A 332 -12.49 22.54 -5.73
N LEU A 333 -12.76 22.89 -4.48
CA LEU A 333 -14.12 22.96 -3.96
C LEU A 333 -14.67 24.39 -4.10
N ILE A 334 -15.97 24.50 -4.40
CA ILE A 334 -16.72 25.75 -4.58
C ILE A 334 -17.76 25.85 -3.47
N LYS A 335 -17.87 27.05 -2.83
CA LYS A 335 -18.89 27.36 -1.84
C LYS A 335 -20.26 27.59 -2.47
#